data_a52482be1c06e07226d0eea450f34d9a
#
_entry.id   a52482be1c06e07226d0eea450f34d9a
#
_cell.length_a   1.000
_cell.length_b   1.000
_cell.length_c   1.000
_cell.angle_alpha   90.00
_cell.angle_beta   90.00
_cell.angle_gamma   90.00
#
_symmetry.space_group_name_H-M   'P 1'
#
loop_
_entity.id
_entity.type
_entity.pdbx_description
1 polymer ?
#
loop_
_entity_poly.entity_id
_entity_poly.type
_entity_poly.pdbx_seq_one_letter_code
_entity_poly.pdbx_strand_id
1 'polypeptide(L)'
;MVAGVIALSVVVGAPVLAAADNAITIPVMSQQDGAWAGAALGSSPTETIGSAGCAITAVAMMLRYDGIDTDPARFNAWLTGNGGYAFDDQLIWGAVTTYTGGRVAFSGWLGPDLGLIQAELDAERPVVAEVQLGGNQHFVLLTGDSSGGGFTINDPWFGDSVRFSDRYGDPSTGILSIRTFMPAAPPAPRRGDRDGWLASAVAAVRLAQ
;
A
#
# COMPACT_ATOMS: atom_id res chain seq x y z
N MET A 1 -73.50 3.37 -3.73
CA MET A 1 -72.30 3.41 -4.52
C MET A 1 -71.21 3.93 -3.61
N VAL A 2 -70.24 3.06 -3.21
CA VAL A 2 -69.11 3.43 -2.37
C VAL A 2 -67.89 3.45 -3.29
N ALA A 3 -67.31 4.66 -3.49
CA ALA A 3 -66.13 4.84 -4.28
C ALA A 3 -64.88 4.52 -3.42
N GLY A 4 -64.17 3.44 -3.75
CA GLY A 4 -62.92 3.08 -3.11
C GLY A 4 -61.77 3.91 -3.71
N VAL A 5 -61.03 4.64 -2.87
CA VAL A 5 -59.80 5.34 -3.22
C VAL A 5 -58.66 4.36 -3.08
N ILE A 6 -58.00 4.03 -4.22
CA ILE A 6 -56.75 3.25 -4.25
C ILE A 6 -55.60 4.24 -4.05
N ALA A 7 -54.93 4.17 -2.90
CA ALA A 7 -53.69 4.89 -2.66
C ALA A 7 -52.52 4.16 -3.31
N LEU A 8 -51.92 4.78 -4.30
CA LEU A 8 -50.69 4.27 -4.95
C LEU A 8 -49.49 4.72 -4.14
N SER A 9 -48.85 3.77 -3.43
CA SER A 9 -47.62 4.05 -2.68
C SER A 9 -46.41 3.99 -3.64
N VAL A 10 -45.80 5.15 -3.90
CA VAL A 10 -44.52 5.22 -4.64
C VAL A 10 -43.39 4.94 -3.67
N VAL A 11 -42.77 3.78 -3.82
CA VAL A 11 -41.53 3.46 -3.11
C VAL A 11 -40.38 4.19 -3.85
N VAL A 12 -39.91 5.31 -3.30
CA VAL A 12 -38.69 5.97 -3.76
C VAL A 12 -37.51 5.17 -3.23
N GLY A 13 -36.92 4.36 -4.09
CA GLY A 13 -35.67 3.68 -3.79
C GLY A 13 -34.58 4.72 -3.57
N ALA A 14 -33.93 4.72 -2.41
CA ALA A 14 -32.73 5.51 -2.19
C ALA A 14 -31.65 5.07 -3.20
N PRO A 15 -30.87 5.99 -3.79
CA PRO A 15 -29.74 5.60 -4.63
C PRO A 15 -28.74 4.83 -3.78
N VAL A 16 -28.43 3.60 -4.18
CA VAL A 16 -27.28 2.86 -3.69
C VAL A 16 -26.07 3.61 -4.23
N LEU A 17 -25.42 4.37 -3.36
CA LEU A 17 -24.10 4.94 -3.69
C LEU A 17 -23.18 3.74 -3.94
N ALA A 18 -22.77 3.57 -5.18
CA ALA A 18 -21.68 2.64 -5.48
C ALA A 18 -20.46 3.10 -4.68
N ALA A 19 -19.90 2.23 -3.87
CA ALA A 19 -18.63 2.48 -3.21
C ALA A 19 -17.62 2.82 -4.33
N ALA A 20 -16.99 3.98 -4.22
CA ALA A 20 -15.92 4.34 -5.13
C ALA A 20 -14.77 3.33 -4.94
N ASP A 21 -14.15 2.89 -6.03
CA ASP A 21 -12.90 2.12 -5.96
C ASP A 21 -11.85 3.03 -5.33
N ASN A 22 -11.53 2.83 -4.06
CA ASN A 22 -10.49 3.56 -3.32
C ASN A 22 -9.11 2.93 -3.57
N ALA A 23 -8.82 2.54 -4.80
CA ALA A 23 -7.51 2.02 -5.14
C ALA A 23 -6.46 3.14 -5.14
N ILE A 24 -5.46 3.01 -4.27
CA ILE A 24 -4.30 3.89 -4.22
C ILE A 24 -3.45 3.61 -5.46
N THR A 25 -3.20 4.63 -6.30
CA THR A 25 -2.37 4.46 -7.48
C THR A 25 -0.90 4.45 -7.10
N ILE A 26 -0.28 3.28 -7.12
CA ILE A 26 1.13 3.05 -6.80
C ILE A 26 1.84 2.53 -8.06
N PRO A 27 2.99 3.11 -8.46
CA PRO A 27 3.78 2.56 -9.56
C PRO A 27 4.17 1.10 -9.27
N VAL A 28 3.82 0.20 -10.18
CA VAL A 28 4.18 -1.21 -10.05
C VAL A 28 5.67 -1.40 -10.34
N MET A 29 6.35 -2.20 -9.51
CA MET A 29 7.73 -2.64 -9.75
C MET A 29 7.77 -4.17 -9.75
N SER A 30 8.55 -4.75 -10.67
CA SER A 30 8.82 -6.18 -10.69
C SER A 30 10.18 -6.48 -10.07
N GLN A 31 10.26 -7.49 -9.18
CA GLN A 31 11.56 -8.01 -8.75
C GLN A 31 12.35 -8.65 -9.90
N GLN A 32 11.66 -9.02 -10.99
CA GLN A 32 12.25 -9.59 -12.22
C GLN A 32 12.76 -8.54 -13.20
N ASP A 33 12.66 -7.23 -12.89
CA ASP A 33 13.14 -6.18 -13.78
C ASP A 33 14.66 -6.31 -13.98
N GLY A 34 15.10 -6.35 -15.26
CA GLY A 34 16.50 -6.52 -15.64
C GLY A 34 17.44 -5.46 -15.08
N ALA A 35 16.92 -4.33 -14.59
CA ALA A 35 17.73 -3.29 -13.96
C ALA A 35 18.29 -3.73 -12.60
N TRP A 36 17.68 -4.69 -11.91
CA TRP A 36 18.10 -5.12 -10.57
C TRP A 36 17.95 -6.62 -10.28
N ALA A 37 17.20 -7.38 -11.09
CA ALA A 37 16.90 -8.78 -10.80
C ALA A 37 18.15 -9.65 -10.55
N GLY A 38 19.24 -9.38 -11.26
CA GLY A 38 20.51 -10.12 -11.12
C GLY A 38 21.40 -9.70 -9.96
N ALA A 39 21.05 -8.63 -9.23
CA ALA A 39 21.85 -8.19 -8.08
C ALA A 39 21.65 -9.14 -6.89
N ALA A 40 22.73 -9.47 -6.16
CA ALA A 40 22.64 -10.26 -4.94
C ALA A 40 21.71 -9.59 -3.93
N LEU A 41 20.84 -10.37 -3.28
CA LEU A 41 19.97 -9.89 -2.23
C LEU A 41 20.76 -9.86 -0.91
N GLY A 42 20.95 -8.68 -0.35
CA GLY A 42 21.78 -8.52 0.83
C GLY A 42 23.21 -9.00 0.62
N SER A 43 23.68 -9.89 1.48
CA SER A 43 24.95 -10.60 1.37
C SER A 43 24.79 -12.07 0.94
N SER A 44 23.61 -12.46 0.51
CA SER A 44 23.32 -13.85 0.13
C SER A 44 24.23 -14.33 -1.00
N PRO A 45 24.84 -15.51 -0.86
CA PRO A 45 25.69 -16.06 -1.92
C PRO A 45 24.89 -16.69 -3.05
N THR A 46 23.59 -16.91 -2.86
CA THR A 46 22.73 -17.64 -3.81
C THR A 46 21.51 -16.84 -4.26
N GLU A 47 20.96 -16.02 -3.37
CA GLU A 47 19.73 -15.28 -3.66
C GLU A 47 20.00 -13.92 -4.31
N THR A 48 19.16 -13.61 -5.28
CA THR A 48 19.16 -12.32 -5.98
C THR A 48 17.85 -11.57 -5.70
N ILE A 49 17.79 -10.30 -6.08
CA ILE A 49 16.53 -9.56 -6.04
C ILE A 49 15.47 -10.29 -6.88
N GLY A 50 15.83 -10.82 -8.04
CA GLY A 50 14.93 -11.58 -8.89
C GLY A 50 14.41 -12.87 -8.24
N SER A 51 15.22 -13.60 -7.50
CA SER A 51 14.83 -14.87 -6.90
C SER A 51 14.06 -14.72 -5.58
N ALA A 52 14.43 -13.76 -4.72
CA ALA A 52 13.91 -13.64 -3.35
C ALA A 52 13.57 -12.19 -2.89
N GLY A 53 13.63 -11.20 -3.79
CA GLY A 53 13.47 -9.78 -3.46
C GLY A 53 12.04 -9.26 -3.33
N CYS A 54 11.03 -10.13 -3.19
CA CYS A 54 9.62 -9.70 -3.12
C CYS A 54 9.35 -8.69 -1.98
N ALA A 55 9.89 -8.92 -0.79
CA ALA A 55 9.69 -8.05 0.36
C ALA A 55 10.25 -6.64 0.12
N ILE A 56 11.49 -6.53 -0.35
CA ILE A 56 12.11 -5.22 -0.61
C ILE A 56 11.47 -4.51 -1.80
N THR A 57 10.96 -5.25 -2.79
CA THR A 57 10.27 -4.68 -3.94
C THR A 57 8.89 -4.14 -3.55
N ALA A 58 8.12 -4.88 -2.72
CA ALA A 58 6.85 -4.40 -2.16
C ALA A 58 7.05 -3.13 -1.32
N VAL A 59 8.08 -3.11 -0.47
CA VAL A 59 8.44 -1.91 0.32
C VAL A 59 8.88 -0.76 -0.59
N ALA A 60 9.69 -1.00 -1.63
CA ALA A 60 10.12 0.05 -2.54
C ALA A 60 8.95 0.72 -3.26
N MET A 61 7.92 -0.05 -3.67
CA MET A 61 6.68 0.49 -4.25
C MET A 61 5.95 1.40 -3.25
N MET A 62 5.77 0.94 -2.00
CA MET A 62 5.17 1.73 -0.92
C MET A 62 5.96 3.02 -0.67
N LEU A 63 7.27 2.94 -0.55
CA LEU A 63 8.14 4.09 -0.31
C LEU A 63 8.08 5.12 -1.45
N ARG A 64 7.98 4.66 -2.70
CA ARG A 64 7.76 5.57 -3.85
C ARG A 64 6.44 6.32 -3.73
N TYR A 65 5.38 5.65 -3.29
CA TYR A 65 4.11 6.29 -3.02
C TYR A 65 4.24 7.36 -1.92
N ASP A 66 4.98 7.09 -0.86
CA ASP A 66 5.27 8.04 0.23
C ASP A 66 6.29 9.13 -0.15
N GLY A 67 6.64 9.25 -1.42
CA GLY A 67 7.54 10.28 -1.94
C GLY A 67 9.02 10.07 -1.60
N ILE A 68 9.43 8.83 -1.30
CA ILE A 68 10.83 8.44 -1.15
C ILE A 68 11.34 7.99 -2.52
N ASP A 69 12.31 8.72 -3.09
CA ASP A 69 12.93 8.34 -4.37
C ASP A 69 13.84 7.13 -4.19
N THR A 70 13.28 5.94 -4.39
CA THR A 70 13.97 4.65 -4.27
C THR A 70 13.46 3.64 -5.30
N ASP A 71 14.18 2.55 -5.43
CA ASP A 71 13.87 1.35 -6.20
C ASP A 71 14.45 0.13 -5.47
N PRO A 72 14.15 -1.12 -5.91
CA PRO A 72 14.67 -2.31 -5.25
C PRO A 72 16.20 -2.35 -5.16
N ALA A 73 16.92 -1.88 -6.18
CA ALA A 73 18.38 -1.89 -6.17
C ALA A 73 18.95 -0.92 -5.14
N ARG A 74 18.47 0.32 -5.11
CA ARG A 74 18.92 1.35 -4.16
C ARG A 74 18.59 0.96 -2.72
N PHE A 75 17.39 0.46 -2.50
CA PHE A 75 16.97 0.02 -1.18
C PHE A 75 17.81 -1.18 -0.71
N ASN A 76 18.00 -2.20 -1.55
CA ASN A 76 18.86 -3.35 -1.26
C ASN A 76 20.30 -2.93 -0.93
N ALA A 77 20.90 -2.06 -1.74
CA ALA A 77 22.28 -1.59 -1.51
C ALA A 77 22.41 -0.88 -0.15
N TRP A 78 21.45 -0.04 0.21
CA TRP A 78 21.46 0.63 1.50
C TRP A 78 21.28 -0.38 2.66
N LEU A 79 20.32 -1.29 2.56
CA LEU A 79 20.09 -2.33 3.57
C LEU A 79 21.34 -3.16 3.81
N THR A 80 22.02 -3.59 2.73
CA THR A 80 23.26 -4.37 2.80
C THR A 80 24.36 -3.60 3.54
N GLY A 81 24.52 -2.31 3.23
CA GLY A 81 25.57 -1.47 3.83
C GLY A 81 25.26 -1.02 5.28
N ASN A 82 24.02 -1.16 5.75
CA ASN A 82 23.58 -0.61 7.04
C ASN A 82 22.99 -1.67 7.99
N GLY A 83 23.22 -2.97 7.74
CA GLY A 83 22.72 -4.03 8.61
C GLY A 83 21.21 -4.19 8.57
N GLY A 84 20.59 -3.91 7.43
CA GLY A 84 19.14 -4.01 7.23
C GLY A 84 18.63 -5.42 6.96
N TYR A 85 19.53 -6.41 6.95
CA TYR A 85 19.20 -7.82 6.78
C TYR A 85 19.60 -8.65 8.00
N ALA A 86 18.79 -9.65 8.30
CA ALA A 86 19.13 -10.79 9.13
C ALA A 86 19.40 -12.00 8.23
N PHE A 87 20.29 -12.91 8.65
CA PHE A 87 20.60 -14.15 7.91
C PHE A 87 20.86 -13.91 6.41
N ASP A 88 21.70 -12.93 6.12
CA ASP A 88 22.18 -12.52 4.78
C ASP A 88 21.14 -11.82 3.89
N ASP A 89 19.87 -12.18 3.90
CA ASP A 89 18.87 -11.71 2.93
C ASP A 89 17.45 -11.44 3.53
N GLN A 90 17.22 -11.74 4.80
CA GLN A 90 15.92 -11.50 5.42
C GLN A 90 15.78 -10.04 5.86
N LEU A 91 14.83 -9.33 5.26
CA LEU A 91 14.57 -7.92 5.58
C LEU A 91 14.23 -7.72 7.07
N ILE A 92 15.01 -6.90 7.76
CA ILE A 92 14.66 -6.37 9.08
C ILE A 92 13.69 -5.22 8.88
N TRP A 93 12.40 -5.43 9.12
CA TRP A 93 11.34 -4.46 8.82
C TRP A 93 11.57 -3.07 9.44
N GLY A 94 12.12 -3.03 10.64
CA GLY A 94 12.49 -1.77 11.31
C GLY A 94 13.56 -0.94 10.58
N ALA A 95 14.36 -1.57 9.70
CA ALA A 95 15.36 -0.87 8.90
C ALA A 95 14.74 0.13 7.92
N VAL A 96 13.47 -0.06 7.53
CA VAL A 96 12.71 0.90 6.72
C VAL A 96 12.63 2.26 7.42
N THR A 97 12.36 2.27 8.72
CA THR A 97 12.33 3.49 9.52
C THR A 97 13.67 4.23 9.46
N THR A 98 14.77 3.50 9.61
CA THR A 98 16.12 4.07 9.55
C THR A 98 16.47 4.56 8.15
N TYR A 99 16.14 3.79 7.11
CA TYR A 99 16.36 4.17 5.72
C TYR A 99 15.68 5.48 5.35
N THR A 100 14.47 5.68 5.83
CA THR A 100 13.68 6.87 5.52
C THR A 100 13.98 8.06 6.46
N GLY A 101 14.86 7.89 7.45
CA GLY A 101 15.11 8.89 8.49
C GLY A 101 13.88 9.19 9.33
N GLY A 102 13.01 8.20 9.53
CA GLY A 102 11.76 8.31 10.28
C GLY A 102 10.59 8.90 9.49
N ARG A 103 10.75 9.19 8.19
CA ARG A 103 9.65 9.69 7.35
C ARG A 103 8.56 8.64 7.11
N VAL A 104 8.94 7.37 7.13
CA VAL A 104 8.03 6.22 7.12
C VAL A 104 8.49 5.28 8.23
N ALA A 105 7.66 5.05 9.23
CA ALA A 105 7.98 4.21 10.38
C ALA A 105 7.30 2.85 10.26
N PHE A 106 8.06 1.77 10.46
CA PHE A 106 7.50 0.44 10.65
C PHE A 106 6.65 0.43 11.92
N SER A 107 5.37 0.08 11.80
CA SER A 107 4.39 0.13 12.89
C SER A 107 4.10 -1.24 13.49
N GLY A 108 4.14 -2.31 12.68
CA GLY A 108 3.83 -3.63 13.23
C GLY A 108 3.98 -4.78 12.23
N TRP A 109 4.26 -5.94 12.82
CA TRP A 109 4.12 -7.27 12.21
C TRP A 109 2.95 -7.95 12.89
N LEU A 110 1.85 -8.11 12.18
CA LEU A 110 0.56 -8.51 12.73
C LEU A 110 0.03 -9.75 11.99
N GLY A 111 -0.85 -10.49 12.64
CA GLY A 111 -1.65 -11.52 11.98
C GLY A 111 -2.59 -10.93 10.93
N PRO A 112 -3.25 -11.78 10.12
CA PRO A 112 -4.20 -11.31 9.13
C PRO A 112 -5.45 -10.72 9.84
N ASP A 113 -5.68 -9.42 9.61
CA ASP A 113 -6.85 -8.69 10.09
C ASP A 113 -7.40 -7.85 8.95
N LEU A 114 -8.48 -8.34 8.32
CA LEU A 114 -9.07 -7.68 7.16
C LEU A 114 -9.65 -6.32 7.50
N GLY A 115 -10.16 -6.15 8.72
CA GLY A 115 -10.68 -4.86 9.19
C GLY A 115 -9.58 -3.82 9.35
N LEU A 116 -8.43 -4.22 9.90
CA LEU A 116 -7.25 -3.36 9.99
C LEU A 116 -6.69 -3.04 8.59
N ILE A 117 -6.60 -4.04 7.70
CA ILE A 117 -6.16 -3.81 6.32
C ILE A 117 -7.07 -2.75 5.66
N GLN A 118 -8.38 -2.89 5.77
CA GLN A 118 -9.32 -1.92 5.22
C GLN A 118 -9.12 -0.53 5.82
N ALA A 119 -8.97 -0.42 7.14
CA ALA A 119 -8.74 0.86 7.80
C ALA A 119 -7.41 1.54 7.38
N GLU A 120 -6.35 0.75 7.12
CA GLU A 120 -5.10 1.27 6.58
C GLU A 120 -5.28 1.80 5.15
N LEU A 121 -5.95 1.03 4.29
CA LEU A 121 -6.22 1.43 2.90
C LEU A 121 -7.14 2.64 2.80
N ASP A 122 -8.18 2.73 3.65
CA ASP A 122 -9.08 3.91 3.75
C ASP A 122 -8.32 5.17 4.19
N ALA A 123 -7.25 4.99 4.93
CA ALA A 123 -6.35 6.07 5.34
C ALA A 123 -5.19 6.29 4.34
N GLU A 124 -5.32 5.77 3.12
CA GLU A 124 -4.32 5.87 2.04
C GLU A 124 -2.94 5.31 2.43
N ARG A 125 -2.91 4.29 3.29
CA ARG A 125 -1.69 3.60 3.71
C ARG A 125 -1.65 2.19 3.14
N PRO A 126 -0.78 1.93 2.14
CA PRO A 126 -0.60 0.60 1.58
C PRO A 126 -0.08 -0.39 2.63
N VAL A 127 -0.50 -1.65 2.52
CA VAL A 127 -0.14 -2.70 3.48
C VAL A 127 0.68 -3.78 2.78
N VAL A 128 1.84 -4.15 3.32
CA VAL A 128 2.59 -5.30 2.81
C VAL A 128 2.02 -6.57 3.42
N ALA A 129 1.52 -7.46 2.57
CA ALA A 129 0.93 -8.74 2.97
C ALA A 129 1.85 -9.91 2.63
N GLU A 130 1.96 -10.85 3.57
CA GLU A 130 2.60 -12.14 3.37
C GLU A 130 1.56 -13.13 2.84
N VAL A 131 1.93 -13.82 1.77
CA VAL A 131 1.13 -14.84 1.10
C VAL A 131 2.00 -16.05 0.76
N GLN A 132 1.43 -17.08 0.15
CA GLN A 132 2.18 -18.19 -0.44
C GLN A 132 2.10 -18.15 -1.95
N LEU A 133 3.24 -18.29 -2.62
CA LEU A 133 3.34 -18.49 -4.05
C LEU A 133 4.08 -19.79 -4.34
N GLY A 134 3.39 -20.76 -4.94
CA GLY A 134 3.98 -22.08 -5.20
C GLY A 134 4.50 -22.80 -3.96
N GLY A 135 3.90 -22.57 -2.79
CA GLY A 135 4.31 -23.14 -1.51
C GLY A 135 5.45 -22.39 -0.79
N ASN A 136 5.99 -21.32 -1.39
CA ASN A 136 7.02 -20.48 -0.80
C ASN A 136 6.44 -19.19 -0.21
N GLN A 137 7.12 -18.61 0.78
CA GLN A 137 6.80 -17.29 1.29
C GLN A 137 6.91 -16.24 0.17
N HIS A 138 5.92 -15.38 0.07
CA HIS A 138 5.91 -14.28 -0.84
C HIS A 138 5.27 -13.03 -0.21
N PHE A 139 5.67 -11.85 -0.68
CA PHE A 139 5.13 -10.58 -0.21
C PHE A 139 4.57 -9.79 -1.38
N VAL A 140 3.35 -9.26 -1.17
CA VAL A 140 2.67 -8.38 -2.10
C VAL A 140 2.29 -7.07 -1.41
N LEU A 141 2.02 -6.01 -2.18
CA LEU A 141 1.56 -4.73 -1.65
C LEU A 141 0.06 -4.58 -1.91
N LEU A 142 -0.74 -4.56 -0.85
CA LEU A 142 -2.16 -4.21 -0.91
C LEU A 142 -2.29 -2.71 -1.17
N THR A 143 -3.06 -2.32 -2.20
CA THR A 143 -3.11 -0.94 -2.70
C THR A 143 -4.51 -0.34 -2.72
N GLY A 144 -5.53 -1.07 -2.35
CA GLY A 144 -6.88 -0.56 -2.30
C GLY A 144 -7.93 -1.64 -2.18
N ASP A 145 -9.18 -1.17 -2.07
CA ASP A 145 -10.35 -2.01 -2.18
C ASP A 145 -10.78 -2.12 -3.64
N SER A 146 -11.23 -3.29 -4.06
CA SER A 146 -11.82 -3.49 -5.37
C SER A 146 -13.34 -3.50 -5.26
N SER A 147 -14.02 -2.90 -6.24
CA SER A 147 -15.49 -2.98 -6.35
C SER A 147 -15.93 -4.45 -6.30
N GLY A 148 -16.60 -4.85 -5.21
CA GLY A 148 -17.05 -6.22 -4.98
C GLY A 148 -16.45 -6.91 -3.77
N GLY A 149 -15.76 -6.17 -2.86
CA GLY A 149 -15.37 -6.68 -1.54
C GLY A 149 -14.10 -7.50 -1.55
N GLY A 150 -13.08 -7.05 -2.24
CA GLY A 150 -11.75 -7.66 -2.23
C GLY A 150 -10.66 -6.60 -2.24
N PHE A 151 -9.40 -7.03 -2.19
CA PHE A 151 -8.25 -6.13 -2.24
C PHE A 151 -7.60 -6.16 -3.62
N THR A 152 -7.07 -5.00 -4.04
CA THR A 152 -6.13 -4.88 -5.16
C THR A 152 -4.72 -5.00 -4.63
N ILE A 153 -3.85 -5.66 -5.38
CA ILE A 153 -2.44 -5.85 -5.03
C ILE A 153 -1.54 -5.43 -6.19
N ASN A 154 -0.36 -4.91 -5.84
CA ASN A 154 0.80 -4.91 -6.72
C ASN A 154 1.68 -6.10 -6.34
N ASP A 155 1.95 -6.97 -7.31
CA ASP A 155 2.69 -8.20 -7.10
C ASP A 155 4.11 -8.10 -7.67
N PRO A 156 5.15 -8.12 -6.82
CA PRO A 156 6.55 -8.02 -7.26
C PRO A 156 7.00 -9.14 -8.19
N TRP A 157 6.50 -10.35 -8.01
CA TRP A 157 6.93 -11.50 -8.82
C TRP A 157 6.47 -11.36 -10.27
N PHE A 158 5.21 -10.95 -10.47
CA PHE A 158 4.62 -10.81 -11.80
C PHE A 158 4.82 -9.40 -12.39
N GLY A 159 5.07 -8.41 -11.56
CA GLY A 159 5.23 -7.01 -11.99
C GLY A 159 3.92 -6.42 -12.52
N ASP A 160 2.81 -6.80 -11.93
CA ASP A 160 1.48 -6.36 -12.33
C ASP A 160 0.61 -5.95 -11.13
N SER A 161 -0.55 -5.39 -11.43
CA SER A 161 -1.59 -5.07 -10.46
C SER A 161 -2.85 -5.88 -10.78
N VAL A 162 -3.32 -6.66 -9.81
CA VAL A 162 -4.49 -7.55 -9.96
C VAL A 162 -5.32 -7.55 -8.68
N ARG A 163 -6.52 -8.16 -8.75
CA ARG A 163 -7.26 -8.48 -7.53
C ARG A 163 -6.55 -9.58 -6.75
N PHE A 164 -6.53 -9.46 -5.44
CA PHE A 164 -5.95 -10.48 -4.57
C PHE A 164 -6.57 -11.86 -4.82
N SER A 165 -7.91 -11.91 -4.90
CA SER A 165 -8.66 -13.16 -5.10
C SER A 165 -8.35 -13.86 -6.41
N ASP A 166 -7.96 -13.14 -7.45
CA ASP A 166 -7.66 -13.73 -8.76
C ASP A 166 -6.36 -14.55 -8.74
N ARG A 167 -5.51 -14.34 -7.74
CA ARG A 167 -4.19 -14.99 -7.61
C ARG A 167 -4.02 -15.81 -6.35
N TYR A 168 -4.52 -15.32 -5.21
CA TYR A 168 -4.28 -15.91 -3.89
C TYR A 168 -5.56 -16.41 -3.21
N GLY A 169 -6.71 -16.38 -3.90
CA GLY A 169 -7.99 -16.84 -3.36
C GLY A 169 -8.58 -15.89 -2.32
N ASP A 170 -9.30 -16.45 -1.35
CA ASP A 170 -9.96 -15.66 -0.31
C ASP A 170 -8.92 -14.95 0.59
N PRO A 171 -8.99 -13.60 0.74
CA PRO A 171 -8.05 -12.86 1.59
C PRO A 171 -8.02 -13.34 3.04
N SER A 172 -9.14 -13.84 3.58
CA SER A 172 -9.20 -14.32 4.97
C SER A 172 -8.36 -15.56 5.23
N THR A 173 -8.00 -16.29 4.18
CA THR A 173 -7.18 -17.50 4.25
C THR A 173 -5.87 -17.38 3.48
N GLY A 174 -5.82 -16.52 2.47
CA GLY A 174 -4.65 -16.32 1.63
C GLY A 174 -3.61 -15.37 2.23
N ILE A 175 -4.03 -14.42 3.09
CA ILE A 175 -3.11 -13.54 3.81
C ILE A 175 -2.66 -14.26 5.08
N LEU A 176 -1.34 -14.42 5.26
CA LEU A 176 -0.75 -15.10 6.41
C LEU A 176 -0.38 -14.13 7.52
N SER A 177 0.10 -12.96 7.15
CA SER A 177 0.46 -11.88 8.07
C SER A 177 0.60 -10.56 7.31
N ILE A 178 0.61 -9.45 8.03
CA ILE A 178 0.76 -8.12 7.44
C ILE A 178 1.89 -7.32 8.08
N ARG A 179 2.41 -6.34 7.34
CA ARG A 179 3.34 -5.31 7.83
C ARG A 179 2.70 -3.95 7.57
N THR A 180 2.56 -3.17 8.61
CA THR A 180 2.01 -1.83 8.55
C THR A 180 3.10 -0.79 8.73
N PHE A 181 2.93 0.34 8.07
CA PHE A 181 3.86 1.46 8.09
C PHE A 181 3.09 2.76 8.27
N MET A 182 3.69 3.69 8.99
CA MET A 182 3.10 4.98 9.28
C MET A 182 3.98 6.08 8.66
N PRO A 183 3.51 6.79 7.63
CA PRO A 183 4.16 8.00 7.17
C PRO A 183 4.20 9.04 8.29
N ALA A 184 5.31 9.76 8.45
CA ALA A 184 5.37 10.86 9.37
C ALA A 184 4.35 11.91 8.96
N ALA A 185 3.67 12.50 9.95
CA ALA A 185 2.79 13.64 9.66
C ALA A 185 3.60 14.72 8.93
N PRO A 186 3.02 15.38 7.92
CA PRO A 186 3.66 16.52 7.29
C PRO A 186 4.13 17.49 8.38
N PRO A 187 5.33 18.10 8.25
CA PRO A 187 5.78 19.07 9.22
C PRO A 187 4.70 20.15 9.36
N ALA A 188 4.36 20.48 10.61
CA ALA A 188 3.38 21.54 10.86
C ALA A 188 3.79 22.79 10.09
N PRO A 189 2.88 23.46 9.38
CA PRO A 189 3.20 24.65 8.60
C PRO A 189 3.90 25.66 9.50
N ARG A 190 5.06 26.16 9.08
CA ARG A 190 5.82 27.14 9.83
C ARG A 190 4.93 28.36 10.05
N ARG A 191 5.16 29.06 11.17
CA ARG A 191 4.29 30.20 11.58
C ARG A 191 4.11 31.27 10.48
N GLY A 192 5.06 31.40 9.55
CA GLY A 192 4.95 32.26 8.36
C GLY A 192 4.13 31.70 7.20
N ASP A 193 3.95 30.38 7.12
CA ASP A 193 3.20 29.76 6.02
C ASP A 193 1.68 29.84 6.24
N ARG A 194 1.25 30.02 7.51
CA ARG A 194 -0.18 30.16 7.85
C ARG A 194 -0.79 31.44 7.29
N ASP A 195 -0.01 32.52 7.21
CA ASP A 195 -0.50 33.79 6.72
C ASP A 195 -0.71 33.75 5.19
N GLY A 196 0.14 33.03 4.46
CA GLY A 196 0.00 32.78 3.02
C GLY A 196 -1.19 31.90 2.67
N TRP A 197 -1.45 30.85 3.46
CA TRP A 197 -2.59 29.95 3.24
C TRP A 197 -3.93 30.63 3.54
N LEU A 198 -4.02 31.40 4.63
CA LEU A 198 -5.21 32.19 4.95
C LEU A 198 -5.48 33.27 3.92
N ALA A 199 -4.44 33.91 3.39
CA ALA A 199 -4.58 34.90 2.32
C ALA A 199 -5.13 34.29 1.02
N SER A 200 -4.65 33.08 0.65
CA SER A 200 -5.13 32.35 -0.52
C SER A 200 -6.57 31.83 -0.34
N ALA A 201 -6.94 31.35 0.83
CA ALA A 201 -8.31 30.90 1.14
C ALA A 201 -9.32 32.07 1.10
N VAL A 202 -8.93 33.25 1.63
CA VAL A 202 -9.77 34.45 1.60
C VAL A 202 -9.92 34.99 0.17
N ALA A 203 -8.86 34.92 -0.66
CA ALA A 203 -8.93 35.32 -2.06
C ALA A 203 -9.86 34.41 -2.88
N ALA A 204 -9.83 33.10 -2.63
CA ALA A 204 -10.71 32.14 -3.32
C ALA A 204 -12.19 32.37 -2.99
N VAL A 205 -12.53 32.74 -1.76
CA VAL A 205 -13.90 33.05 -1.35
C VAL A 205 -14.41 34.35 -1.95
N ARG A 206 -13.54 35.35 -2.20
CA ARG A 206 -13.91 36.63 -2.82
C ARG A 206 -14.14 36.54 -4.35
N LEU A 207 -13.61 35.52 -5.01
CA LEU A 207 -13.82 35.29 -6.44
C LEU A 207 -15.08 34.45 -6.72
N ALA A 208 -15.73 33.91 -5.71
CA ALA A 208 -16.95 33.10 -5.82
C ALA A 208 -18.23 33.87 -5.47
N GLN A 209 -18.18 35.20 -5.25
CA GLN A 209 -19.30 36.14 -5.08
C GLN A 209 -19.35 37.09 -6.23
#